data_3dd7e8cb6157ed8f70e567f29cdbfca8
#
_entry.id   3dd7e8cb6157ed8f70e567f29cdbfca8
#
_cell.length_a   1.000
_cell.length_b   1.000
_cell.length_c   1.000
_cell.angle_alpha   90.00
_cell.angle_beta   90.00
_cell.angle_gamma   90.00
#
_symmetry.space_group_name_H-M   'P 1'
#
loop_
_entity.id
_entity.type
_entity.pdbx_description
1 polymer ?
#
loop_
_entity_poly.entity_id
_entity_poly.type
_entity_poly.pdbx_seq_one_letter_code
_entity_poly.pdbx_strand_id
1 'polypeptide(L)'
;FRTLVASSGLNVNIEYVDDISTANSYLMSGKAEIIVSAEPSITKLSQNKNIYTLDLQEEWRKLTGNVSLPQAGIFVKKDRAENDSVKKALKSMINSVRLASTNPKSLVKSAVKVDKSLNKIGEETLNNAVGKCNLRVDTNQKEAIEFYFTKVMDLGLGKTVGGKLPDEGFYYQK
;
A
#
# COMPACT_ATOMS: atom_id res chain seq x y z
N PHE A 1 7.44 4.80 5.95
CA PHE A 1 7.50 5.94 6.86
C PHE A 1 8.90 6.14 7.44
N ARG A 2 9.52 5.13 8.10
CA ARG A 2 10.88 5.25 8.70
C ARG A 2 11.92 5.79 7.72
N THR A 3 11.89 5.34 6.46
CA THR A 3 12.79 5.81 5.41
C THR A 3 12.62 7.30 5.14
N LEU A 4 11.38 7.77 5.05
CA LEU A 4 11.06 9.19 4.85
C LEU A 4 11.57 10.04 6.01
N VAL A 5 11.28 9.61 7.25
CA VAL A 5 11.75 10.32 8.46
C VAL A 5 13.28 10.38 8.52
N ALA A 6 13.96 9.27 8.32
CA ALA A 6 15.42 9.23 8.32
C ALA A 6 16.04 10.12 7.24
N SER A 7 15.43 10.16 6.04
CA SER A 7 15.92 10.98 4.93
C SER A 7 15.64 12.48 5.13
N SER A 8 14.65 12.84 5.95
CA SER A 8 14.33 14.25 6.26
C SER A 8 15.14 14.82 7.42
N GLY A 9 15.96 14.02 8.07
CA GLY A 9 16.73 14.41 9.26
C GLY A 9 15.88 14.69 10.52
N LEU A 10 14.59 14.32 10.49
CA LEU A 10 13.69 14.48 11.62
C LEU A 10 13.97 13.42 12.69
N ASN A 11 13.99 13.84 13.93
CA ASN A 11 14.02 12.91 15.07
C ASN A 11 12.60 12.76 15.62
N VAL A 12 12.00 11.60 15.41
CA VAL A 12 10.66 11.28 15.90
C VAL A 12 10.68 10.00 16.72
N ASN A 13 9.92 9.99 17.81
CA ASN A 13 9.67 8.77 18.55
C ASN A 13 8.55 7.97 17.88
N ILE A 14 8.84 6.73 17.46
CA ILE A 14 7.90 5.86 16.78
C ILE A 14 7.44 4.77 17.73
N GLU A 15 6.17 4.81 18.10
CA GLU A 15 5.49 3.73 18.82
C GLU A 15 4.79 2.81 17.82
N TYR A 16 4.97 1.50 17.96
CA TYR A 16 4.29 0.49 17.14
C TYR A 16 3.07 -0.04 17.87
N VAL A 17 1.99 -0.20 17.13
CA VAL A 17 0.73 -0.77 17.62
C VAL A 17 0.32 -1.95 16.72
N ASP A 18 -0.53 -2.83 17.26
CA ASP A 18 -0.87 -4.10 16.59
C ASP A 18 -1.71 -3.91 15.32
N ASP A 19 -2.53 -2.85 15.28
CA ASP A 19 -3.44 -2.61 14.17
C ASP A 19 -3.75 -1.12 13.93
N ILE A 20 -4.31 -0.85 12.74
CA ILE A 20 -4.72 0.49 12.31
C ILE A 20 -5.84 1.06 13.20
N SER A 21 -6.73 0.22 13.72
CA SER A 21 -7.84 0.68 14.57
C SER A 21 -7.32 1.28 15.87
N THR A 22 -6.31 0.64 16.47
CA THR A 22 -5.62 1.13 17.67
C THR A 22 -4.91 2.46 17.38
N ALA A 23 -4.18 2.58 16.28
CA ALA A 23 -3.56 3.84 15.88
C ALA A 23 -4.59 4.96 15.71
N ASN A 24 -5.69 4.68 15.01
CA ASN A 24 -6.78 5.64 14.82
C ASN A 24 -7.41 6.09 16.15
N SER A 25 -7.57 5.15 17.10
CA SER A 25 -8.09 5.45 18.43
C SER A 25 -7.16 6.36 19.23
N TYR A 26 -5.85 6.17 19.09
CA TYR A 26 -4.85 7.03 19.72
C TYR A 26 -4.91 8.47 19.20
N LEU A 27 -5.05 8.65 17.89
CA LEU A 27 -5.24 9.98 17.30
C LEU A 27 -6.53 10.63 17.81
N MET A 28 -7.64 9.89 17.79
CA MET A 28 -8.95 10.43 18.19
C MET A 28 -9.05 10.77 19.67
N SER A 29 -8.30 10.07 20.53
CA SER A 29 -8.25 10.33 21.98
C SER A 29 -7.17 11.36 22.38
N GLY A 30 -6.37 11.86 21.44
CA GLY A 30 -5.25 12.75 21.71
C GLY A 30 -4.03 12.07 22.34
N LYS A 31 -4.01 10.73 22.43
CA LYS A 31 -2.85 9.97 22.90
C LYS A 31 -1.68 10.06 21.91
N ALA A 32 -1.96 10.19 20.62
CA ALA A 32 -0.96 10.44 19.58
C ALA A 32 -1.35 11.67 18.75
N GLU A 33 -0.39 12.51 18.43
CA GLU A 33 -0.58 13.67 17.55
C GLU A 33 -0.45 13.29 16.06
N ILE A 34 0.33 12.28 15.75
CA ILE A 34 0.60 11.79 14.40
C ILE A 34 0.45 10.27 14.39
N ILE A 35 -0.22 9.76 13.37
CA ILE A 35 -0.31 8.32 13.13
C ILE A 35 0.03 7.99 11.66
N VAL A 36 0.43 6.76 11.42
CA VAL A 36 0.46 6.16 10.08
C VAL A 36 -0.75 5.27 9.95
N SER A 37 -1.58 5.53 8.96
CA SER A 37 -2.81 4.79 8.71
C SER A 37 -2.94 4.45 7.22
N ALA A 38 -4.01 3.77 6.83
CA ALA A 38 -4.28 3.38 5.46
C ALA A 38 -5.76 3.56 5.09
N GLU A 39 -6.04 3.57 3.79
CA GLU A 39 -7.41 3.52 3.31
C GLU A 39 -8.09 2.17 3.68
N PRO A 40 -9.36 2.14 3.96
CA PRO A 40 -10.35 3.23 3.90
C PRO A 40 -10.42 4.07 5.19
N SER A 41 -9.61 3.79 6.20
CA SER A 41 -9.64 4.49 7.50
C SER A 41 -9.30 5.97 7.37
N ILE A 42 -8.34 6.34 6.54
CA ILE A 42 -7.95 7.74 6.29
C ILE A 42 -9.13 8.52 5.72
N THR A 43 -9.86 7.97 4.75
CA THR A 43 -11.07 8.61 4.20
C THR A 43 -12.10 8.91 5.29
N LYS A 44 -12.28 8.02 6.27
CA LYS A 44 -13.18 8.25 7.40
C LYS A 44 -12.64 9.31 8.37
N LEU A 45 -11.35 9.24 8.73
CA LEU A 45 -10.72 10.22 9.63
C LEU A 45 -10.71 11.62 9.03
N SER A 46 -10.48 11.77 7.73
CA SER A 46 -10.43 13.07 7.04
C SER A 46 -11.78 13.82 6.98
N GLN A 47 -12.88 13.20 7.40
CA GLN A 47 -14.14 13.88 7.63
C GLN A 47 -14.07 14.84 8.84
N ASN A 48 -13.14 14.61 9.76
CA ASN A 48 -12.83 15.54 10.84
C ASN A 48 -11.90 16.64 10.30
N LYS A 49 -12.41 17.88 10.27
CA LYS A 49 -11.69 19.06 9.75
C LYS A 49 -10.41 19.41 10.52
N ASN A 50 -10.25 18.88 11.74
CA ASN A 50 -9.06 19.08 12.56
C ASN A 50 -7.94 18.08 12.24
N ILE A 51 -8.17 17.11 11.34
CA ILE A 51 -7.18 16.12 10.95
C ILE A 51 -6.61 16.51 9.59
N TYR A 52 -5.29 16.72 9.56
CA TYR A 52 -4.53 16.91 8.33
C TYR A 52 -3.93 15.57 7.87
N THR A 53 -3.95 15.32 6.57
CA THR A 53 -3.40 14.08 5.98
C THR A 53 -2.25 14.39 5.03
N LEU A 54 -1.17 13.60 5.15
CA LEU A 54 -0.05 13.58 4.21
C LEU A 54 -0.07 12.25 3.42
N ASP A 55 0.06 12.34 2.11
CA ASP A 55 0.19 11.17 1.25
C ASP A 55 1.65 10.72 1.23
N LEU A 56 1.95 9.56 1.86
CA LEU A 56 3.30 9.01 1.91
C LEU A 56 3.82 8.57 0.53
N GLN A 57 2.96 8.29 -0.44
CA GLN A 57 3.36 8.03 -1.82
C GLN A 57 3.89 9.29 -2.49
N GLU A 58 3.22 10.43 -2.27
CA GLU A 58 3.68 11.72 -2.77
C GLU A 58 5.02 12.13 -2.13
N GLU A 59 5.14 12.00 -0.80
CA GLU A 59 6.39 12.31 -0.10
C GLU A 59 7.54 11.40 -0.57
N TRP A 60 7.25 10.12 -0.80
CA TRP A 60 8.23 9.21 -1.39
C TRP A 60 8.67 9.64 -2.80
N ARG A 61 7.73 10.02 -3.67
CA ARG A 61 8.06 10.51 -5.02
C ARG A 61 8.91 11.76 -5.01
N LYS A 62 8.60 12.71 -4.13
CA LYS A 62 9.43 13.92 -3.95
C LYS A 62 10.86 13.57 -3.54
N LEU A 63 11.01 12.67 -2.59
CA LEU A 63 12.31 12.23 -2.09
C LEU A 63 13.14 11.47 -3.15
N THR A 64 12.50 10.70 -4.01
CA THR A 64 13.15 9.72 -4.88
C THR A 64 13.18 10.09 -6.36
N GLY A 65 12.73 11.29 -6.72
CA GLY A 65 12.65 11.71 -8.12
C GLY A 65 11.62 10.91 -8.93
N ASN A 66 10.45 10.68 -8.37
CA ASN A 66 9.30 9.96 -8.97
C ASN A 66 9.37 8.42 -9.02
N VAL A 67 10.27 7.80 -8.27
CA VAL A 67 10.23 6.33 -8.12
C VAL A 67 8.97 5.93 -7.34
N SER A 68 8.23 4.94 -7.83
CA SER A 68 7.03 4.44 -7.13
C SER A 68 7.40 3.67 -5.86
N LEU A 69 6.59 3.79 -4.81
CA LEU A 69 6.74 3.00 -3.59
C LEU A 69 5.94 1.69 -3.73
N PRO A 70 6.60 0.52 -3.84
CA PRO A 70 5.91 -0.76 -3.85
C PRO A 70 5.37 -1.05 -2.44
N GLN A 71 4.05 -1.24 -2.30
CA GLN A 71 3.41 -1.51 -1.01
C GLN A 71 2.98 -2.96 -0.84
N ALA A 72 2.62 -3.61 -1.94
CA ALA A 72 2.15 -4.99 -1.94
C ALA A 72 2.62 -5.72 -3.18
N GLY A 73 2.74 -7.03 -3.10
CA GLY A 73 3.14 -7.88 -4.21
C GLY A 73 2.24 -9.10 -4.37
N ILE A 74 2.11 -9.59 -5.59
CA ILE A 74 1.49 -10.88 -5.88
C ILE A 74 2.61 -11.89 -5.96
N PHE A 75 2.55 -12.93 -5.15
CA PHE A 75 3.54 -13.99 -5.12
C PHE A 75 2.97 -15.29 -5.65
N VAL A 76 3.73 -15.94 -6.52
CA VAL A 76 3.39 -17.25 -7.09
C VAL A 76 4.56 -18.19 -6.86
N LYS A 77 4.28 -19.45 -6.55
CA LYS A 77 5.33 -20.48 -6.49
C LYS A 77 6.01 -20.60 -7.85
N LYS A 78 7.35 -20.66 -7.85
CA LYS A 78 8.16 -20.68 -9.08
C LYS A 78 7.75 -21.80 -10.04
N ASP A 79 7.49 -23.00 -9.52
CA ASP A 79 7.04 -24.18 -10.26
C ASP A 79 5.62 -24.03 -10.86
N ARG A 80 4.88 -23.01 -10.47
CA ARG A 80 3.53 -22.72 -10.96
C ARG A 80 3.43 -21.45 -11.79
N ALA A 81 4.47 -20.65 -11.87
CA ALA A 81 4.44 -19.36 -12.56
C ALA A 81 4.00 -19.47 -14.03
N GLU A 82 4.41 -20.55 -14.69
CA GLU A 82 4.07 -20.82 -16.10
C GLU A 82 2.71 -21.50 -16.31
N ASN A 83 2.00 -21.87 -15.24
CA ASN A 83 0.73 -22.55 -15.34
C ASN A 83 -0.35 -21.61 -15.94
N ASP A 84 -1.10 -22.10 -16.93
CA ASP A 84 -2.15 -21.35 -17.61
C ASP A 84 -3.23 -20.81 -16.68
N SER A 85 -3.59 -21.57 -15.64
CA SER A 85 -4.57 -21.11 -14.65
C SER A 85 -4.06 -19.92 -13.85
N VAL A 86 -2.77 -19.88 -13.52
CA VAL A 86 -2.12 -18.74 -12.85
C VAL A 86 -2.08 -17.52 -13.77
N LYS A 87 -1.68 -17.70 -15.03
CA LYS A 87 -1.68 -16.63 -16.02
C LYS A 87 -3.09 -16.04 -16.23
N LYS A 88 -4.10 -16.88 -16.31
CA LYS A 88 -5.50 -16.45 -16.41
C LYS A 88 -5.97 -15.70 -15.15
N ALA A 89 -5.62 -16.19 -13.97
CA ALA A 89 -5.95 -15.55 -12.70
C ALA A 89 -5.29 -14.16 -12.60
N LEU A 90 -4.01 -14.05 -12.93
CA LEU A 90 -3.28 -12.78 -12.93
C LEU A 90 -3.91 -11.78 -13.91
N LYS A 91 -4.24 -12.21 -15.14
CA LYS A 91 -4.93 -11.36 -16.12
C LYS A 91 -6.29 -10.88 -15.60
N SER A 92 -7.07 -11.76 -14.97
CA SER A 92 -8.36 -11.40 -14.38
C SER A 92 -8.19 -10.39 -13.24
N MET A 93 -7.18 -10.57 -12.41
CA MET A 93 -6.87 -9.65 -11.31
C MET A 93 -6.46 -8.26 -11.84
N ILE A 94 -5.57 -8.19 -12.83
CA ILE A 94 -5.17 -6.93 -13.47
C ILE A 94 -6.40 -6.20 -14.04
N ASN A 95 -7.29 -6.92 -14.71
CA ASN A 95 -8.51 -6.34 -15.25
C ASN A 95 -9.46 -5.84 -14.14
N SER A 96 -9.58 -6.58 -13.03
CA SER A 96 -10.40 -6.17 -11.90
C SER A 96 -9.84 -4.93 -11.20
N VAL A 97 -8.53 -4.87 -10.99
CA VAL A 97 -7.87 -3.71 -10.39
C VAL A 97 -8.05 -2.46 -11.24
N ARG A 98 -8.05 -2.58 -12.57
CA ARG A 98 -8.31 -1.44 -13.46
C ARG A 98 -9.68 -0.80 -13.22
N LEU A 99 -10.66 -1.56 -12.72
CA LEU A 99 -11.97 -0.99 -12.37
C LEU A 99 -11.89 0.02 -11.23
N ALA A 100 -10.86 -0.02 -10.39
CA ALA A 100 -10.67 0.95 -9.33
C ALA A 100 -10.59 2.40 -9.85
N SER A 101 -9.94 2.58 -11.00
CA SER A 101 -9.81 3.89 -11.65
C SER A 101 -10.91 4.18 -12.67
N THR A 102 -11.41 3.16 -13.38
CA THR A 102 -12.36 3.35 -14.48
C THR A 102 -13.82 3.28 -14.05
N ASN A 103 -14.15 2.46 -13.04
CA ASN A 103 -15.49 2.29 -12.52
C ASN A 103 -15.49 1.87 -11.04
N PRO A 104 -15.07 2.75 -10.12
CA PRO A 104 -14.94 2.42 -8.69
C PRO A 104 -16.26 1.95 -8.06
N LYS A 105 -17.40 2.53 -8.47
CA LYS A 105 -18.72 2.12 -7.96
C LYS A 105 -19.04 0.67 -8.28
N SER A 106 -18.75 0.23 -9.50
CA SER A 106 -18.96 -1.17 -9.90
C SER A 106 -18.03 -2.11 -9.14
N LEU A 107 -16.77 -1.70 -8.93
CA LEU A 107 -15.83 -2.47 -8.13
C LEU A 107 -16.32 -2.64 -6.69
N VAL A 108 -16.69 -1.54 -6.02
CA VAL A 108 -17.20 -1.57 -4.64
C VAL A 108 -18.44 -2.44 -4.52
N LYS A 109 -19.40 -2.26 -5.42
CA LYS A 109 -20.63 -3.09 -5.46
C LYS A 109 -20.33 -4.59 -5.60
N SER A 110 -19.31 -4.95 -6.34
CA SER A 110 -18.87 -6.34 -6.50
C SER A 110 -18.11 -6.83 -5.26
N ALA A 111 -17.22 -6.02 -4.71
CA ALA A 111 -16.42 -6.34 -3.54
C ALA A 111 -17.29 -6.63 -2.31
N VAL A 112 -18.30 -5.80 -2.02
CA VAL A 112 -19.19 -6.02 -0.86
C VAL A 112 -20.09 -7.25 -1.00
N LYS A 113 -20.28 -7.79 -2.22
CA LYS A 113 -20.95 -9.07 -2.41
C LYS A 113 -20.08 -10.24 -2.02
N VAL A 114 -18.78 -10.14 -2.26
CA VAL A 114 -17.79 -11.17 -1.95
C VAL A 114 -17.39 -11.11 -0.48
N ASP A 115 -17.08 -9.91 0.01
CA ASP A 115 -16.72 -9.68 1.41
C ASP A 115 -17.76 -8.79 2.11
N LYS A 116 -18.62 -9.43 2.88
CA LYS A 116 -19.69 -8.76 3.64
C LYS A 116 -19.17 -7.85 4.74
N SER A 117 -17.93 -8.03 5.20
CA SER A 117 -17.34 -7.16 6.24
C SER A 117 -17.19 -5.71 5.76
N LEU A 118 -17.02 -5.50 4.45
CA LEU A 118 -16.92 -4.19 3.83
C LEU A 118 -18.19 -3.34 4.01
N ASN A 119 -19.36 -3.97 4.21
CA ASN A 119 -20.60 -3.23 4.47
C ASN A 119 -20.53 -2.37 5.75
N LYS A 120 -19.68 -2.76 6.72
CA LYS A 120 -19.48 -2.00 7.98
C LYS A 120 -18.80 -0.64 7.73
N ILE A 121 -18.10 -0.49 6.61
CA ILE A 121 -17.39 0.75 6.25
C ILE A 121 -18.35 1.75 5.61
N GLY A 122 -19.36 1.25 4.88
CA GLY A 122 -20.32 2.05 4.12
C GLY A 122 -19.88 2.27 2.68
N GLU A 123 -20.84 2.19 1.76
CA GLU A 123 -20.57 2.23 0.32
C GLU A 123 -19.97 3.56 -0.14
N GLU A 124 -20.43 4.68 0.41
CA GLU A 124 -19.92 6.01 0.08
C GLU A 124 -18.43 6.14 0.48
N THR A 125 -18.08 5.74 1.71
CA THR A 125 -16.70 5.74 2.20
C THR A 125 -15.82 4.86 1.34
N LEU A 126 -16.29 3.67 0.97
CA LEU A 126 -15.54 2.75 0.09
C LEU A 126 -15.32 3.36 -1.30
N ASN A 127 -16.34 3.97 -1.90
CA ASN A 127 -16.22 4.61 -3.21
C ASN A 127 -15.20 5.75 -3.20
N ASN A 128 -15.17 6.54 -2.13
CA ASN A 128 -14.20 7.63 -1.95
C ASN A 128 -12.78 7.10 -1.68
N ALA A 129 -12.67 6.03 -0.89
CA ALA A 129 -11.39 5.42 -0.54
C ALA A 129 -10.73 4.73 -1.75
N VAL A 130 -11.49 4.00 -2.56
CA VAL A 130 -10.96 3.26 -3.72
C VAL A 130 -10.21 4.18 -4.68
N GLY A 131 -10.69 5.40 -4.92
CA GLY A 131 -10.01 6.38 -5.76
C GLY A 131 -8.65 6.84 -5.19
N LYS A 132 -8.46 6.75 -3.87
CA LYS A 132 -7.23 7.15 -3.17
C LYS A 132 -6.25 6.00 -2.93
N CYS A 133 -6.73 4.75 -3.01
CA CYS A 133 -5.89 3.56 -2.77
C CYS A 133 -4.77 3.36 -3.80
N ASN A 134 -4.74 4.11 -4.90
CA ASN A 134 -3.78 3.94 -6.00
C ASN A 134 -3.65 2.45 -6.43
N LEU A 135 -4.78 1.75 -6.50
CA LEU A 135 -4.83 0.35 -6.86
C LEU A 135 -4.41 0.16 -8.33
N ARG A 136 -3.26 -0.42 -8.52
CA ARG A 136 -2.76 -0.83 -9.83
C ARG A 136 -1.83 -2.03 -9.69
N VAL A 137 -1.81 -2.88 -10.68
CA VAL A 137 -0.83 -3.95 -10.82
C VAL A 137 0.09 -3.59 -11.97
N ASP A 138 1.35 -3.40 -11.65
CA ASP A 138 2.40 -3.15 -12.62
C ASP A 138 3.39 -4.31 -12.57
N THR A 139 3.65 -4.92 -13.71
CA THR A 139 4.54 -6.07 -13.84
C THR A 139 6.00 -5.65 -14.08
N ASN A 140 6.27 -4.37 -14.33
CA ASN A 140 7.62 -3.84 -14.54
C ASN A 140 8.06 -2.99 -13.34
N GLN A 141 8.19 -3.60 -12.17
CA GLN A 141 8.51 -2.91 -10.90
C GLN A 141 9.89 -3.30 -10.34
N LYS A 142 10.72 -4.03 -11.10
CA LYS A 142 12.02 -4.49 -10.62
C LYS A 142 12.86 -3.33 -10.06
N GLU A 143 13.06 -2.28 -10.86
CA GLU A 143 13.87 -1.12 -10.46
C GLU A 143 13.33 -0.43 -9.20
N ALA A 144 12.01 -0.26 -9.10
CA ALA A 144 11.38 0.36 -7.93
C ALA A 144 11.54 -0.51 -6.67
N ILE A 145 11.43 -1.84 -6.81
CA ILE A 145 11.61 -2.79 -5.71
C ILE A 145 13.08 -2.80 -5.25
N GLU A 146 14.03 -2.87 -6.18
CA GLU A 146 15.46 -2.86 -5.87
C GLU A 146 15.89 -1.54 -5.24
N PHE A 147 15.39 -0.42 -5.76
CA PHE A 147 15.62 0.89 -5.17
C PHE A 147 15.09 0.95 -3.71
N TYR A 148 13.87 0.49 -3.50
CA TYR A 148 13.27 0.46 -2.16
C TYR A 148 14.08 -0.43 -1.20
N PHE A 149 14.44 -1.64 -1.62
CA PHE A 149 15.23 -2.57 -0.79
C PHE A 149 16.61 -2.00 -0.46
N THR A 150 17.27 -1.36 -1.42
CA THR A 150 18.55 -0.67 -1.19
C THR A 150 18.40 0.40 -0.12
N LYS A 151 17.38 1.26 -0.22
CA LYS A 151 17.11 2.28 0.81
C LYS A 151 16.83 1.71 2.19
N VAL A 152 16.13 0.59 2.27
CA VAL A 152 15.89 -0.12 3.53
C VAL A 152 17.18 -0.69 4.11
N MET A 153 18.05 -1.24 3.26
CA MET A 153 19.37 -1.75 3.69
C MET A 153 20.28 -0.63 4.16
N ASP A 154 20.34 0.50 3.46
CA ASP A 154 21.11 1.69 3.83
C ASP A 154 20.76 2.23 5.23
N LEU A 155 19.52 2.03 5.67
CA LEU A 155 19.04 2.39 7.00
C LEU A 155 19.36 1.32 8.08
N GLY A 156 20.14 0.30 7.77
CA GLY A 156 20.46 -0.80 8.68
C GLY A 156 19.29 -1.78 8.90
N LEU A 157 18.22 -1.69 8.11
CA LEU A 157 17.03 -2.52 8.21
C LEU A 157 17.04 -3.71 7.23
N GLY A 158 18.19 -4.04 6.67
CA GLY A 158 18.34 -5.07 5.64
C GLY A 158 17.73 -6.43 5.98
N LYS A 159 17.76 -6.83 7.26
CA LYS A 159 17.14 -8.09 7.70
C LYS A 159 15.65 -8.18 7.37
N THR A 160 14.95 -7.06 7.31
CA THR A 160 13.50 -7.02 6.99
C THR A 160 13.19 -7.31 5.52
N VAL A 161 14.19 -7.19 4.65
CA VAL A 161 14.10 -7.44 3.21
C VAL A 161 15.04 -8.55 2.74
N GLY A 162 15.45 -9.45 3.66
CA GLY A 162 16.28 -10.60 3.34
C GLY A 162 17.79 -10.32 3.26
N GLY A 163 18.24 -9.10 3.59
CA GLY A 163 19.66 -8.72 3.71
C GLY A 163 20.40 -8.51 2.39
N LYS A 164 19.77 -8.75 1.27
CA LYS A 164 20.34 -8.59 -0.09
C LYS A 164 19.24 -8.33 -1.11
N LEU A 165 19.60 -7.84 -2.27
CA LEU A 165 18.66 -7.75 -3.41
C LEU A 165 18.28 -9.16 -3.89
N PRO A 166 17.03 -9.36 -4.31
CA PRO A 166 16.58 -10.60 -4.92
C PRO A 166 17.33 -10.90 -6.24
N ASP A 167 17.42 -12.17 -6.57
CA ASP A 167 17.91 -12.60 -7.89
C ASP A 167 16.85 -12.43 -8.98
N GLU A 168 17.23 -12.59 -10.26
CA GLU A 168 16.33 -12.47 -11.41
C GLU A 168 15.12 -13.40 -11.33
N GLY A 169 15.24 -14.55 -10.68
CA GLY A 169 14.15 -15.51 -10.52
C GLY A 169 13.06 -15.07 -9.52
N PHE A 170 13.28 -14.00 -8.78
CA PHE A 170 12.28 -13.39 -7.91
C PHE A 170 11.22 -12.62 -8.71
N TYR A 171 11.60 -12.05 -9.84
CA TYR A 171 10.73 -11.19 -10.64
C TYR A 171 9.95 -12.02 -11.66
N TYR A 172 8.65 -11.75 -11.76
CA TYR A 172 7.82 -12.35 -12.80
C TYR A 172 8.23 -11.79 -14.16
N GLN A 173 8.73 -12.65 -15.01
CA GLN A 173 9.07 -12.33 -16.41
C GLN A 173 7.91 -12.78 -17.30
N LYS A 174 7.45 -11.88 -18.18
CA LYS A 174 6.43 -12.19 -19.19
C LYS A 174 7.05 -12.93 -20.37
#